data_c361272dacf6f703e51322d464fc5dc7
#
_entry.id   c361272dacf6f703e51322d464fc5dc7
#
_cell.length_a   1.000
_cell.length_b   1.000
_cell.length_c   1.000
_cell.angle_alpha   90.00
_cell.angle_beta   90.00
_cell.angle_gamma   90.00
#
_symmetry.space_group_name_H-M   'P 1'
#
loop_
_entity.id
_entity.type
_entity.pdbx_description
1 polymer ?
#
loop_
_entity_poly.entity_id
_entity_poly.type
_entity_poly.pdbx_seq_one_letter_code
_entity_poly.pdbx_strand_id
1 'polypeptide(L)'
;SATDLDSAGIGDEDEEELYPEIRQGSLLWLVDSDVGFKLVDQLVEEINTKFYNLDISDGAIEYQYTIYDNPTDHYDWHQDYYEDDDVEFVRKLSISICLSSSEQYYGAEFFIKDGNDLNVRTFKMKYGDFIVFPSSCEHRVNMLREGERISLVIWYGYYK
;
A
#
# COMPACT_ATOMS: atom_id res chain seq x y z
N SER A 1 23.28 -5.87 -5.43
CA SER A 1 22.52 -6.62 -6.43
C SER A 1 21.41 -5.73 -6.92
N ALA A 2 21.25 -5.61 -8.22
CA ALA A 2 20.16 -4.85 -8.79
C ALA A 2 18.84 -5.54 -8.41
N THR A 3 17.96 -4.81 -7.77
CA THR A 3 16.58 -5.21 -7.55
C THR A 3 15.80 -4.80 -8.79
N ASP A 4 15.18 -5.74 -9.45
CA ASP A 4 14.40 -5.49 -10.66
C ASP A 4 13.09 -4.77 -10.29
N LEU A 5 12.72 -3.76 -11.06
CA LEU A 5 11.43 -3.11 -11.00
C LEU A 5 10.46 -3.91 -11.86
N ASP A 6 9.44 -4.48 -11.23
CA ASP A 6 8.39 -5.21 -11.92
C ASP A 6 7.19 -4.31 -12.19
N SER A 7 6.46 -4.57 -13.29
CA SER A 7 5.20 -3.88 -13.55
C SER A 7 4.16 -4.28 -12.50
N ALA A 8 3.43 -3.31 -11.97
CA ALA A 8 2.47 -3.56 -10.91
C ALA A 8 1.23 -4.30 -11.42
N GLY A 9 1.08 -5.55 -11.01
CA GLY A 9 -0.09 -6.39 -11.22
C GLY A 9 -0.82 -6.73 -9.90
N ILE A 10 -1.91 -7.46 -9.99
CA ILE A 10 -2.59 -8.08 -8.86
C ILE A 10 -2.31 -9.58 -8.92
N GLY A 11 -1.66 -10.13 -7.90
CA GLY A 11 -1.33 -11.55 -7.84
C GLY A 11 0.09 -11.89 -8.27
N ASP A 12 0.38 -13.17 -8.43
CA ASP A 12 1.66 -13.70 -8.88
C ASP A 12 1.99 -13.26 -10.32
N GLU A 13 3.28 -13.36 -10.71
CA GLU A 13 3.82 -12.92 -12.01
C GLU A 13 3.02 -13.36 -13.25
N ASP A 14 2.23 -14.43 -13.14
CA ASP A 14 1.37 -14.96 -14.22
C ASP A 14 0.00 -14.25 -14.33
N GLU A 15 -0.41 -13.42 -13.36
CA GLU A 15 -1.70 -12.71 -13.34
C GLU A 15 -1.59 -11.22 -13.71
N GLU A 16 -0.39 -10.68 -13.86
CA GLU A 16 -0.16 -9.26 -14.18
C GLU A 16 -0.80 -8.82 -15.52
N GLU A 17 -1.02 -9.73 -16.46
CA GLU A 17 -1.66 -9.43 -17.74
C GLU A 17 -3.20 -9.37 -17.68
N LEU A 18 -3.82 -9.84 -16.59
CA LEU A 18 -5.28 -10.10 -16.57
C LEU A 18 -6.14 -8.91 -16.13
N TYR A 19 -5.62 -7.93 -15.38
CA TYR A 19 -6.45 -6.85 -14.81
C TYR A 19 -5.81 -5.46 -14.81
N PRO A 20 -5.32 -4.94 -15.96
CA PRO A 20 -4.72 -3.59 -16.01
C PRO A 20 -5.75 -2.49 -15.70
N GLU A 21 -7.04 -2.76 -15.77
CA GLU A 21 -8.11 -1.85 -15.36
C GLU A 21 -8.18 -1.66 -13.85
N ILE A 22 -7.62 -2.58 -13.05
CA ILE A 22 -7.64 -2.49 -11.58
C ILE A 22 -6.38 -1.79 -11.07
N ARG A 23 -5.21 -2.12 -11.64
CA ARG A 23 -3.94 -1.54 -11.22
C ARG A 23 -2.99 -1.32 -12.39
N GLN A 24 -2.40 -0.14 -12.46
CA GLN A 24 -1.27 0.21 -13.33
C GLN A 24 -0.23 0.96 -12.52
N GLY A 25 1.04 0.70 -12.79
CA GLY A 25 2.19 1.29 -12.10
C GLY A 25 3.37 0.33 -12.08
N SER A 26 4.47 0.75 -11.48
CA SER A 26 5.64 -0.09 -11.24
C SER A 26 5.82 -0.36 -9.76
N LEU A 27 6.28 -1.54 -9.40
CA LEU A 27 6.53 -1.91 -8.01
C LEU A 27 7.85 -2.65 -7.81
N LEU A 28 8.36 -2.58 -6.59
CA LEU A 28 9.54 -3.29 -6.14
C LEU A 28 9.28 -3.84 -4.74
N TRP A 29 9.42 -5.13 -4.57
CA TRP A 29 9.37 -5.75 -3.25
C TRP A 29 10.71 -5.54 -2.53
N LEU A 30 10.65 -5.07 -1.29
CA LEU A 30 11.83 -4.84 -0.47
C LEU A 30 11.96 -5.94 0.57
N VAL A 31 13.18 -6.40 0.78
CA VAL A 31 13.49 -7.40 1.80
C VAL A 31 13.95 -6.68 3.07
N ASP A 32 13.43 -7.10 4.22
CA ASP A 32 13.78 -6.53 5.53
C ASP A 32 15.27 -6.68 5.80
N SER A 33 15.99 -5.58 5.83
CA SER A 33 17.40 -5.55 6.23
C SER A 33 17.84 -4.27 6.93
N ASP A 34 16.99 -3.24 7.11
CA ASP A 34 17.48 -1.92 7.49
C ASP A 34 16.82 -1.26 8.71
N VAL A 35 17.66 -0.51 9.42
CA VAL A 35 17.38 0.23 10.66
C VAL A 35 16.22 1.25 10.51
N GLY A 36 15.93 1.68 9.27
CA GLY A 36 14.85 2.64 9.01
C GLY A 36 13.46 2.08 9.33
N PHE A 37 13.26 0.80 9.21
CA PHE A 37 11.96 0.16 9.46
C PHE A 37 11.62 0.07 10.95
N LYS A 38 12.59 0.00 11.84
CA LYS A 38 12.34 -0.07 13.29
C LYS A 38 11.55 1.12 13.84
N LEU A 39 11.75 2.32 13.28
CA LEU A 39 10.96 3.49 13.67
C LEU A 39 9.52 3.38 13.20
N VAL A 40 9.32 2.82 12.01
CA VAL A 40 7.98 2.57 11.47
C VAL A 40 7.29 1.50 12.31
N ASP A 41 7.98 0.42 12.67
CA ASP A 41 7.46 -0.66 13.51
C ASP A 41 6.97 -0.13 14.86
N GLN A 42 7.79 0.67 15.55
CA GLN A 42 7.42 1.27 16.83
C GLN A 42 6.18 2.18 16.71
N LEU A 43 6.13 3.00 15.66
CA LEU A 43 4.99 3.87 15.42
C LEU A 43 3.72 3.09 15.12
N VAL A 44 3.84 2.04 14.32
CA VAL A 44 2.71 1.18 13.95
C VAL A 44 2.18 0.40 15.15
N GLU A 45 3.06 -0.13 15.99
CA GLU A 45 2.68 -0.80 17.23
C GLU A 45 1.93 0.14 18.18
N GLU A 46 2.40 1.38 18.32
CA GLU A 46 1.72 2.41 19.12
C GLU A 46 0.34 2.76 18.54
N ILE A 47 0.24 2.97 17.23
CA ILE A 47 -1.02 3.28 16.55
C ILE A 47 -1.99 2.11 16.65
N ASN A 48 -1.51 0.89 16.40
CA ASN A 48 -2.34 -0.31 16.50
C ASN A 48 -2.91 -0.48 17.91
N THR A 49 -2.06 -0.38 18.93
CA THR A 49 -2.48 -0.49 20.33
C THR A 49 -3.52 0.57 20.71
N LYS A 50 -3.38 1.78 20.19
CA LYS A 50 -4.25 2.90 20.54
C LYS A 50 -5.58 2.92 19.80
N PHE A 51 -5.62 2.49 18.55
CA PHE A 51 -6.75 2.73 17.66
C PHE A 51 -7.42 1.48 17.11
N TYR A 52 -6.68 0.39 16.89
CA TYR A 52 -7.20 -0.76 16.17
C TYR A 52 -7.19 -2.04 17.00
N ASN A 53 -6.18 -2.26 17.81
CA ASN A 53 -6.00 -3.46 18.64
C ASN A 53 -6.12 -4.77 17.84
N LEU A 54 -5.50 -4.79 16.65
CA LEU A 54 -5.41 -5.96 15.80
C LEU A 54 -4.27 -6.86 16.28
N ASP A 55 -4.43 -8.16 16.13
CA ASP A 55 -3.35 -9.11 16.36
C ASP A 55 -2.35 -9.07 15.19
N ILE A 56 -1.21 -8.44 15.45
CA ILE A 56 -0.05 -8.33 14.55
C ILE A 56 1.21 -8.91 15.21
N SER A 57 1.03 -9.75 16.25
CA SER A 57 2.10 -10.21 17.13
C SER A 57 3.08 -11.17 16.46
N ASP A 58 2.68 -11.86 15.41
CA ASP A 58 3.56 -12.78 14.66
C ASP A 58 4.63 -12.07 13.83
N GLY A 59 4.54 -10.74 13.74
CA GLY A 59 5.62 -9.85 13.29
C GLY A 59 6.02 -10.00 11.83
N ALA A 60 5.22 -10.68 11.01
CA ALA A 60 5.49 -10.77 9.59
C ALA A 60 5.14 -9.44 8.90
N ILE A 61 6.07 -8.93 8.10
CA ILE A 61 5.97 -7.62 7.46
C ILE A 61 6.39 -7.74 6.00
N GLU A 62 5.57 -7.16 5.11
CA GLU A 62 5.91 -7.00 3.70
C GLU A 62 6.07 -5.52 3.37
N TYR A 63 7.01 -5.21 2.47
CA TYR A 63 7.30 -3.86 1.99
C TYR A 63 7.23 -3.81 0.48
N GLN A 64 6.51 -2.83 -0.05
CA GLN A 64 6.39 -2.59 -1.48
C GLN A 64 6.68 -1.13 -1.80
N TYR A 65 7.68 -0.89 -2.64
CA TYR A 65 7.96 0.41 -3.22
C TYR A 65 7.17 0.54 -4.52
N THR A 66 6.29 1.53 -4.61
CA THR A 66 5.38 1.69 -5.73
C THR A 66 5.64 3.02 -6.43
N ILE A 67 5.72 2.98 -7.75
CA ILE A 67 5.90 4.15 -8.61
C ILE A 67 4.71 4.24 -9.55
N TYR A 68 4.09 5.43 -9.60
CA TYR A 68 3.18 5.85 -10.66
C TYR A 68 3.88 6.98 -11.42
N ASP A 69 4.24 6.76 -12.66
CA ASP A 69 4.98 7.69 -13.51
C ASP A 69 4.38 7.84 -14.92
N ASN A 70 3.36 7.04 -15.24
CA ASN A 70 2.62 7.17 -16.48
C ASN A 70 1.25 7.80 -16.21
N PRO A 71 0.77 8.71 -17.08
CA PRO A 71 -0.62 9.15 -17.05
C PRO A 71 -1.54 7.93 -17.18
N THR A 72 -2.49 7.80 -16.27
CA THR A 72 -3.39 6.65 -16.08
C THR A 72 -2.94 5.61 -15.06
N ASP A 73 -1.71 5.63 -14.58
CA ASP A 73 -1.31 4.76 -13.47
C ASP A 73 -2.24 4.99 -12.29
N HIS A 74 -2.75 3.91 -11.72
CA HIS A 74 -3.76 3.91 -10.67
C HIS A 74 -3.83 2.57 -9.94
N TYR A 75 -4.59 2.54 -8.87
CA TYR A 75 -5.03 1.30 -8.24
C TYR A 75 -6.49 1.48 -7.80
N ASP A 76 -7.41 0.80 -8.43
CA ASP A 76 -8.84 0.98 -8.18
C ASP A 76 -9.26 0.39 -6.81
N TRP A 77 -10.54 0.48 -6.49
CA TRP A 77 -11.08 0.04 -5.21
C TRP A 77 -10.75 -1.42 -4.93
N HIS A 78 -10.02 -1.65 -3.83
CA HIS A 78 -9.61 -2.97 -3.35
C HIS A 78 -9.47 -2.95 -1.82
N GLN A 79 -9.34 -4.14 -1.26
CA GLN A 79 -8.88 -4.38 0.10
C GLN A 79 -7.51 -5.04 0.01
N ASP A 80 -6.67 -4.84 1.02
CA ASP A 80 -5.39 -5.56 1.11
C ASP A 80 -5.54 -6.91 1.85
N TYR A 81 -6.66 -7.09 2.54
CA TYR A 81 -6.97 -8.31 3.29
C TYR A 81 -7.59 -9.36 2.38
N TYR A 82 -6.92 -10.50 2.29
CA TYR A 82 -7.41 -11.72 1.65
C TYR A 82 -7.11 -12.90 2.59
N GLU A 83 -8.05 -13.81 2.74
CA GLU A 83 -7.92 -14.99 3.61
C GLU A 83 -8.27 -16.29 2.86
N ASP A 84 -8.08 -16.30 1.55
CA ASP A 84 -8.26 -17.48 0.72
C ASP A 84 -7.16 -18.52 0.99
N ASP A 85 -7.44 -19.79 0.69
CA ASP A 85 -6.53 -20.89 1.01
C ASP A 85 -5.18 -20.77 0.29
N ASP A 86 -5.15 -20.12 -0.86
CA ASP A 86 -3.97 -19.91 -1.69
C ASP A 86 -3.10 -18.72 -1.24
N VAL A 87 -3.58 -17.90 -0.30
CA VAL A 87 -2.84 -16.75 0.24
C VAL A 87 -1.94 -17.20 1.39
N GLU A 88 -0.63 -17.09 1.20
CA GLU A 88 0.36 -17.45 2.23
C GLU A 88 0.47 -16.36 3.32
N PHE A 89 0.42 -15.07 2.94
CA PHE A 89 0.55 -13.94 3.86
C PHE A 89 -0.76 -13.19 4.02
N VAL A 90 -1.34 -13.25 5.22
CA VAL A 90 -2.61 -12.57 5.55
C VAL A 90 -2.33 -11.20 6.16
N ARG A 91 -2.65 -10.15 5.41
CA ARG A 91 -2.45 -8.74 5.81
C ARG A 91 -3.53 -8.29 6.78
N LYS A 92 -3.13 -7.69 7.89
CA LYS A 92 -4.04 -7.18 8.94
C LYS A 92 -4.05 -5.66 9.01
N LEU A 93 -2.89 -5.04 8.89
CA LEU A 93 -2.73 -3.59 8.97
C LEU A 93 -1.91 -3.10 7.78
N SER A 94 -2.41 -2.08 7.11
CA SER A 94 -1.80 -1.46 5.94
C SER A 94 -1.31 -0.06 6.26
N ILE A 95 -0.14 0.29 5.74
CA ILE A 95 0.43 1.62 5.82
C ILE A 95 0.80 2.07 4.41
N SER A 96 0.44 3.29 4.04
CA SER A 96 0.91 3.93 2.82
C SER A 96 1.65 5.21 3.17
N ILE A 97 2.93 5.29 2.84
CA ILE A 97 3.80 6.44 3.07
C ILE A 97 4.08 7.11 1.74
N CYS A 98 3.81 8.41 1.63
CA CYS A 98 4.10 9.18 0.43
C CYS A 98 5.58 9.63 0.43
N LEU A 99 6.29 9.29 -0.64
CA LEU A 99 7.70 9.65 -0.82
C LEU A 99 7.91 10.74 -1.89
N SER A 100 6.83 11.25 -2.50
CA SER A 100 6.87 12.37 -3.44
C SER A 100 6.36 13.66 -2.80
N SER A 101 6.95 14.79 -3.16
CA SER A 101 6.38 16.07 -2.77
C SER A 101 5.07 16.36 -3.54
N SER A 102 4.18 17.13 -2.93
CA SER A 102 2.88 17.48 -3.56
C SER A 102 3.01 18.30 -4.85
N GLU A 103 4.20 18.79 -5.15
CA GLU A 103 4.52 19.57 -6.36
C GLU A 103 5.02 18.68 -7.49
N GLN A 104 5.42 17.45 -7.20
CA GLN A 104 5.97 16.51 -8.17
C GLN A 104 4.90 15.77 -8.97
N TYR A 105 3.63 15.79 -8.51
CA TYR A 105 2.57 15.07 -9.21
C TYR A 105 1.21 15.76 -9.12
N TYR A 106 0.36 15.45 -10.09
CA TYR A 106 -1.04 15.84 -10.13
C TYR A 106 -1.93 14.61 -10.37
N GLY A 107 -3.06 14.52 -9.66
CA GLY A 107 -3.85 13.28 -9.57
C GLY A 107 -3.33 12.37 -8.47
N ALA A 108 -3.56 11.09 -8.62
CA ALA A 108 -3.14 10.03 -7.70
C ALA A 108 -3.49 10.30 -6.21
N GLU A 109 -4.66 10.93 -5.97
CA GLU A 109 -5.19 11.09 -4.63
C GLU A 109 -5.50 9.72 -4.03
N PHE A 110 -5.25 9.58 -2.72
CA PHE A 110 -5.61 8.39 -1.98
C PHE A 110 -7.03 8.52 -1.43
N PHE A 111 -7.84 7.49 -1.67
CA PHE A 111 -9.22 7.40 -1.19
C PHE A 111 -9.38 6.21 -0.28
N ILE A 112 -10.14 6.36 0.79
CA ILE A 112 -10.48 5.27 1.70
C ILE A 112 -11.93 5.38 2.13
N LYS A 113 -12.62 4.25 2.27
CA LYS A 113 -13.95 4.15 2.87
C LYS A 113 -13.83 3.99 4.38
N ASP A 114 -14.59 4.77 5.12
CA ASP A 114 -14.58 4.77 6.57
C ASP A 114 -15.57 3.71 7.10
N GLY A 115 -15.08 2.51 7.36
CA GLY A 115 -15.85 1.43 7.94
C GLY A 115 -17.07 1.02 7.11
N ASN A 116 -18.21 0.83 7.79
CA ASN A 116 -19.50 0.50 7.16
C ASN A 116 -20.19 1.70 6.52
N ASP A 117 -19.64 2.89 6.67
CA ASP A 117 -20.19 4.11 6.09
C ASP A 117 -19.75 4.25 4.64
N LEU A 118 -20.69 4.65 3.78
CA LEU A 118 -20.42 5.02 2.39
C LEU A 118 -19.57 6.32 2.26
N ASN A 119 -19.04 6.81 3.37
CA ASN A 119 -18.25 8.02 3.43
C ASN A 119 -16.84 7.74 2.90
N VAL A 120 -16.52 8.37 1.80
CA VAL A 120 -15.19 8.32 1.20
C VAL A 120 -14.38 9.50 1.69
N ARG A 121 -13.24 9.23 2.31
CA ARG A 121 -12.25 10.26 2.61
C ARG A 121 -11.22 10.32 1.51
N THR A 122 -10.81 11.52 1.17
CA THR A 122 -9.82 11.79 0.10
C THR A 122 -8.61 12.50 0.68
N PHE A 123 -7.43 12.02 0.34
CA PHE A 123 -6.17 12.59 0.78
C PHE A 123 -5.28 12.92 -0.41
N LYS A 124 -4.86 14.17 -0.50
CA LYS A 124 -3.73 14.56 -1.34
C LYS A 124 -2.48 14.53 -0.46
N MET A 125 -1.76 13.43 -0.56
CA MET A 125 -0.58 13.19 0.26
C MET A 125 0.62 13.98 -0.25
N LYS A 126 1.52 14.33 0.65
CA LYS A 126 2.80 14.97 0.37
C LYS A 126 3.92 14.18 1.04
N TYR A 127 5.15 14.50 0.70
CA TYR A 127 6.33 13.83 1.24
C TYR A 127 6.28 13.70 2.77
N GLY A 128 6.42 12.48 3.25
CA GLY A 128 6.40 12.13 4.67
C GLY A 128 5.00 11.92 5.28
N ASP A 129 3.92 12.25 4.56
CA ASP A 129 2.58 11.86 5.01
C ASP A 129 2.41 10.35 4.95
N PHE A 130 1.74 9.80 5.94
CA PHE A 130 1.40 8.39 5.96
C PHE A 130 -0.05 8.18 6.45
N ILE A 131 -0.65 7.12 5.97
CA ILE A 131 -1.98 6.66 6.38
C ILE A 131 -1.84 5.23 6.90
N VAL A 132 -2.40 4.96 8.07
CA VAL A 132 -2.47 3.63 8.69
C VAL A 132 -3.92 3.22 8.78
N PHE A 133 -4.25 2.02 8.31
CA PHE A 133 -5.63 1.54 8.27
C PHE A 133 -5.69 0.01 8.31
N PRO A 134 -6.78 -0.59 8.82
CA PRO A 134 -7.01 -2.03 8.70
C PRO A 134 -7.01 -2.48 7.25
N SER A 135 -6.32 -3.57 6.94
CA SER A 135 -6.21 -4.08 5.57
C SER A 135 -7.55 -4.45 4.92
N SER A 136 -8.60 -4.62 5.74
CA SER A 136 -9.98 -4.84 5.30
C SER A 136 -10.72 -3.56 4.84
N CYS A 137 -10.12 -2.37 5.00
CA CYS A 137 -10.72 -1.14 4.49
C CYS A 137 -10.58 -1.05 2.97
N GLU A 138 -11.68 -0.79 2.28
CA GLU A 138 -11.64 -0.50 0.85
C GLU A 138 -10.96 0.85 0.59
N HIS A 139 -9.98 0.83 -0.26
CA HIS A 139 -9.22 2.03 -0.63
C HIS A 139 -8.82 2.00 -2.11
N ARG A 140 -8.37 3.13 -2.62
CA ARG A 140 -7.86 3.26 -3.99
C ARG A 140 -6.86 4.40 -4.11
N VAL A 141 -6.04 4.34 -5.15
CA VAL A 141 -5.25 5.47 -5.66
C VAL A 141 -5.83 5.89 -7.00
N ASN A 142 -6.29 7.13 -7.10
CA ASN A 142 -6.85 7.66 -8.34
C ASN A 142 -5.79 7.74 -9.44
N MET A 143 -6.23 7.92 -10.68
CA MET A 143 -5.30 8.06 -11.81
C MET A 143 -4.31 9.20 -11.59
N LEU A 144 -3.03 8.89 -11.83
CA LEU A 144 -2.01 9.90 -12.05
C LEU A 144 -2.39 10.69 -13.31
N ARG A 145 -2.21 11.99 -13.29
CA ARG A 145 -2.46 12.89 -14.43
C ARG A 145 -1.17 13.44 -14.99
N GLU A 146 -0.23 13.75 -14.11
CA GLU A 146 1.04 14.36 -14.46
C GLU A 146 2.07 14.11 -13.36
N GLY A 147 3.35 13.98 -13.75
CA GLY A 147 4.46 13.85 -12.84
C GLY A 147 4.69 12.42 -12.34
N GLU A 148 5.27 12.31 -11.14
CA GLU A 148 5.64 11.02 -10.54
C GLU A 148 5.22 10.97 -9.08
N ARG A 149 4.43 9.94 -8.71
CA ARG A 149 4.09 9.64 -7.33
C ARG A 149 4.75 8.35 -6.88
N ILE A 150 5.55 8.47 -5.82
CA ILE A 150 6.23 7.34 -5.20
C ILE A 150 5.63 7.11 -3.82
N SER A 151 5.41 5.86 -3.45
CA SER A 151 4.99 5.48 -2.11
C SER A 151 5.69 4.20 -1.65
N LEU A 152 5.89 4.12 -0.33
CA LEU A 152 6.23 2.88 0.35
C LEU A 152 4.95 2.35 1.00
N VAL A 153 4.55 1.15 0.62
CA VAL A 153 3.43 0.44 1.23
C VAL A 153 3.98 -0.65 2.13
N ILE A 154 3.43 -0.78 3.31
CA ILE A 154 3.87 -1.73 4.33
C ILE A 154 2.64 -2.47 4.84
N TRP A 155 2.74 -3.78 4.94
CA TRP A 155 1.70 -4.63 5.51
C TRP A 155 2.23 -5.40 6.70
N TYR A 156 1.48 -5.35 7.79
CA TYR A 156 1.68 -6.20 8.96
C TYR A 156 0.63 -7.31 8.94
N GLY A 157 1.08 -8.54 9.15
CA GLY A 157 0.22 -9.72 9.10
C GLY A 157 0.89 -10.96 9.63
N TYR A 158 0.47 -12.10 9.13
CA TYR A 158 1.03 -13.41 9.49
C TYR A 158 1.06 -14.35 8.29
N TYR A 159 2.01 -15.27 8.30
CA TYR A 159 2.04 -16.40 7.37
C TYR A 159 1.16 -17.55 7.92
N LYS A 160 0.38 -18.20 7.02
CA LYS A 160 -0.39 -19.39 7.35
C LYS A 160 0.50 -20.63 7.52
#